data_fe58ed9f6bb35017c2c0a1571378492b
#
_entry.id   fe58ed9f6bb35017c2c0a1571378492b
#
_cell.length_a   1.000
_cell.length_b   1.000
_cell.length_c   1.000
_cell.angle_alpha   90.00
_cell.angle_beta   90.00
_cell.angle_gamma   90.00
#
_symmetry.space_group_name_H-M   'P 1'
#
loop_
_entity.id
_entity.type
_entity.pdbx_description
1 polymer ?
#
loop_
_entity_poly.entity_id
_entity_poly.type
_entity_poly.pdbx_seq_one_letter_code
_entity_poly.pdbx_strand_id
1 'polypeptide(L)'
;MAFGWIDEQAEARRRAGLVRVLRPRPAQSPLLDLASNDYLGLARHPEVTEGAAEAARRWGGGATGSRLVTGTTELHGELERELADFCGFESALVLSSGYAANLAAVTALAPFGSLVVSDAGNHASLIDGCRLARGTTQVVPHADPDAVRKALGTHEGPAVAVSDTVFSVDGDAAPLAGLARACREHGAGLIVDDAHGLGVLGDGGRGAPHAAGLAGDPDVVVTVTLSKSLGSQGGAVLGPAAVIDHLVNAARTFIFDTGLAPAAVGAALGALRLLRREPERAARAREVATALHTRLTAEGLSAVRPDAAVVSVRAPSPERAVRWAADCREAGLAVGCFRPPSVPDGVSRLRLTARADLTEEQIEHAVDVISRNR
;
A
#
# COMPACT_ATOMS: atom_id res chain seq x y z
N MET A 1 -20.43 11.79 32.41
CA MET A 1 -18.99 11.63 32.16
C MET A 1 -18.66 12.30 30.83
N ALA A 2 -17.51 12.99 30.69
CA ALA A 2 -17.14 13.73 29.46
C ALA A 2 -17.11 12.85 28.21
N PHE A 3 -16.83 11.56 28.34
CA PHE A 3 -16.74 10.60 27.24
C PHE A 3 -17.89 9.58 27.21
N GLY A 4 -19.03 9.85 27.89
CA GLY A 4 -20.18 8.92 27.94
C GLY A 4 -20.77 8.56 26.57
N TRP A 5 -20.61 9.42 25.56
CA TRP A 5 -20.99 9.16 24.17
C TRP A 5 -20.27 7.93 23.55
N ILE A 6 -19.12 7.52 24.10
CA ILE A 6 -18.38 6.35 23.62
C ILE A 6 -19.18 5.06 23.86
N ASP A 7 -19.90 4.97 24.97
CA ASP A 7 -20.70 3.79 25.31
C ASP A 7 -21.86 3.61 24.32
N GLU A 8 -22.52 4.69 23.92
CA GLU A 8 -23.58 4.68 22.91
C GLU A 8 -23.04 4.23 21.55
N GLN A 9 -21.87 4.75 21.13
CA GLN A 9 -21.22 4.32 19.91
C GLN A 9 -20.73 2.86 19.98
N ALA A 10 -20.22 2.41 21.12
CA ALA A 10 -19.82 1.03 21.32
C ALA A 10 -21.00 0.07 21.15
N GLU A 11 -22.16 0.44 21.72
CA GLU A 11 -23.40 -0.33 21.58
C GLU A 11 -23.90 -0.34 20.13
N ALA A 12 -23.87 0.79 19.45
CA ALA A 12 -24.22 0.88 18.02
C ALA A 12 -23.32 -0.01 17.16
N ARG A 13 -22.01 -0.03 17.42
CA ARG A 13 -21.06 -0.94 16.74
C ARG A 13 -21.34 -2.41 17.03
N ARG A 14 -21.69 -2.78 18.27
CA ARG A 14 -22.07 -4.15 18.62
C ARG A 14 -23.30 -4.60 17.86
N ARG A 15 -24.36 -3.77 17.86
CA ARG A 15 -25.62 -4.07 17.13
C ARG A 15 -25.41 -4.20 15.62
N ALA A 16 -24.53 -3.38 15.06
CA ALA A 16 -24.18 -3.43 13.64
C ALA A 16 -23.17 -4.54 13.30
N GLY A 17 -22.69 -5.32 14.26
CA GLY A 17 -21.65 -6.33 14.02
C GLY A 17 -20.30 -5.75 13.60
N LEU A 18 -20.02 -4.48 13.89
CA LEU A 18 -18.83 -3.74 13.42
C LEU A 18 -17.70 -3.67 14.47
N VAL A 19 -17.75 -4.51 15.49
CA VAL A 19 -16.70 -4.56 16.51
C VAL A 19 -15.40 -5.10 15.91
N ARG A 20 -14.30 -4.37 16.16
CA ARG A 20 -12.94 -4.79 15.81
C ARG A 20 -12.24 -5.33 17.04
N VAL A 21 -11.54 -6.44 16.88
CA VAL A 21 -10.82 -7.11 17.99
C VAL A 21 -9.36 -7.28 17.58
N LEU A 22 -8.45 -6.84 18.46
CA LEU A 22 -7.03 -7.12 18.31
C LEU A 22 -6.77 -8.61 18.61
N ARG A 23 -6.04 -9.28 17.72
CA ARG A 23 -5.65 -10.69 17.87
C ARG A 23 -4.12 -10.78 17.84
N PRO A 24 -3.44 -10.82 19.00
CA PRO A 24 -1.99 -10.95 19.06
C PRO A 24 -1.52 -12.21 18.32
N ARG A 25 -0.54 -12.03 17.45
CA ARG A 25 0.11 -13.12 16.73
C ARG A 25 1.33 -13.58 17.54
N PRO A 26 1.50 -14.88 17.82
CA PRO A 26 2.72 -15.39 18.44
C PRO A 26 3.91 -15.26 17.50
N ALA A 27 5.12 -15.28 18.06
CA ALA A 27 6.36 -15.19 17.28
C ALA A 27 6.44 -16.29 16.21
N GLN A 28 6.01 -17.50 16.57
CA GLN A 28 5.83 -18.61 15.63
C GLN A 28 4.33 -18.90 15.51
N SER A 29 3.72 -18.42 14.43
CA SER A 29 2.32 -18.71 14.14
C SER A 29 2.21 -20.07 13.42
N PRO A 30 1.32 -20.96 13.86
CA PRO A 30 1.04 -22.21 13.14
C PRO A 30 0.17 -21.99 11.90
N LEU A 31 -0.36 -20.77 11.70
CA LEU A 31 -1.27 -20.47 10.60
C LEU A 31 -0.49 -20.23 9.31
N LEU A 32 -0.94 -20.80 8.21
CA LEU A 32 -0.57 -20.37 6.87
C LEU A 32 -1.13 -18.95 6.65
N ASP A 33 -0.25 -17.99 6.43
CA ASP A 33 -0.63 -16.57 6.38
C ASP A 33 -0.88 -16.09 4.95
N LEU A 34 -2.14 -15.88 4.61
CA LEU A 34 -2.63 -15.19 3.43
C LEU A 34 -3.34 -13.87 3.78
N ALA A 35 -3.15 -13.36 4.99
CA ALA A 35 -3.77 -12.13 5.48
C ALA A 35 -2.81 -10.93 5.54
N SER A 36 -1.51 -11.16 5.73
CA SER A 36 -0.49 -10.11 5.71
C SER A 36 -0.25 -9.59 4.27
N ASN A 37 0.47 -8.46 4.16
CA ASN A 37 0.86 -7.94 2.85
C ASN A 37 2.34 -8.24 2.53
N ASP A 38 2.91 -9.29 3.09
CA ASP A 38 4.29 -9.73 2.82
C ASP A 38 4.37 -10.50 1.49
N TYR A 39 4.15 -9.77 0.37
CA TYR A 39 4.02 -10.36 -0.98
C TYR A 39 5.23 -11.20 -1.42
N LEU A 40 6.41 -10.87 -0.94
CA LEU A 40 7.65 -11.55 -1.32
C LEU A 40 8.10 -12.57 -0.26
N GLY A 41 7.41 -12.66 0.90
CA GLY A 41 7.81 -13.53 2.01
C GLY A 41 9.10 -13.07 2.70
N LEU A 42 9.39 -11.77 2.69
CA LEU A 42 10.68 -11.22 3.14
C LEU A 42 10.73 -10.80 4.60
N ALA A 43 9.60 -10.64 5.27
CA ALA A 43 9.56 -10.12 6.65
C ALA A 43 10.35 -10.98 7.66
N ARG A 44 10.61 -12.23 7.34
CA ARG A 44 11.42 -13.16 8.15
C ARG A 44 12.67 -13.67 7.44
N HIS A 45 12.99 -13.14 6.26
CA HIS A 45 14.17 -13.56 5.53
C HIS A 45 15.43 -13.20 6.34
N PRO A 46 16.44 -14.11 6.40
CA PRO A 46 17.65 -13.90 7.19
C PRO A 46 18.36 -12.58 6.87
N GLU A 47 18.51 -12.21 5.59
CA GLU A 47 19.16 -10.97 5.19
C GLU A 47 18.39 -9.72 5.63
N VAL A 48 17.07 -9.77 5.65
CA VAL A 48 16.22 -8.65 6.09
C VAL A 48 16.32 -8.47 7.60
N THR A 49 16.25 -9.59 8.34
CA THR A 49 16.36 -9.56 9.80
C THR A 49 17.77 -9.20 10.29
N GLU A 50 18.84 -9.68 9.60
CA GLU A 50 20.21 -9.30 9.92
C GLU A 50 20.49 -7.83 9.57
N GLY A 51 20.00 -7.34 8.42
CA GLY A 51 20.07 -5.91 8.08
C GLY A 51 19.46 -5.01 9.14
N ALA A 52 18.31 -5.42 9.70
CA ALA A 52 17.68 -4.73 10.83
C ALA A 52 18.56 -4.77 12.09
N ALA A 53 19.11 -5.93 12.42
CA ALA A 53 19.92 -6.14 13.63
C ALA A 53 21.24 -5.35 13.55
N GLU A 54 21.92 -5.38 12.40
CA GLU A 54 23.15 -4.63 12.17
C GLU A 54 22.91 -3.12 12.27
N ALA A 55 21.85 -2.62 11.61
CA ALA A 55 21.48 -1.21 11.69
C ALA A 55 21.18 -0.77 13.14
N ALA A 56 20.47 -1.60 13.91
CA ALA A 56 20.20 -1.32 15.32
C ALA A 56 21.49 -1.30 16.17
N ARG A 57 22.44 -2.22 15.93
CA ARG A 57 23.72 -2.24 16.64
C ARG A 57 24.57 -1.00 16.34
N ARG A 58 24.57 -0.55 15.08
CA ARG A 58 25.43 0.56 14.63
C ARG A 58 24.84 1.94 14.93
N TRP A 59 23.52 2.11 14.75
CA TRP A 59 22.83 3.40 14.78
C TRP A 59 21.93 3.58 16.01
N GLY A 60 21.71 2.54 16.81
CA GLY A 60 20.80 2.54 17.96
C GLY A 60 19.37 2.11 17.60
N GLY A 61 18.52 2.06 18.64
CA GLY A 61 17.15 1.54 18.52
C GLY A 61 16.14 2.48 17.87
N GLY A 62 16.46 3.77 17.72
CA GLY A 62 15.56 4.77 17.14
C GLY A 62 16.30 6.00 16.62
N ALA A 63 15.64 6.78 15.77
CA ALA A 63 16.20 8.01 15.20
C ALA A 63 16.28 9.17 16.19
N THR A 64 15.52 9.12 17.28
CA THR A 64 15.54 10.06 18.44
C THR A 64 15.25 11.54 18.14
N GLY A 65 14.89 11.87 16.91
CA GLY A 65 14.54 13.23 16.47
C GLY A 65 13.91 13.24 15.09
N SER A 66 13.41 14.41 14.69
CA SER A 66 12.94 14.59 13.33
C SER A 66 14.12 14.57 12.35
N ARG A 67 13.81 14.27 11.08
CA ARG A 67 14.80 14.17 10.00
C ARG A 67 15.64 15.46 9.85
N LEU A 68 15.07 16.61 10.14
CA LEU A 68 15.74 17.91 10.02
C LEU A 68 16.62 18.29 11.24
N VAL A 69 16.54 17.53 12.31
CA VAL A 69 17.35 17.80 13.53
C VAL A 69 18.48 16.77 13.65
N THR A 70 18.19 15.60 14.21
CA THR A 70 19.18 14.52 14.41
C THR A 70 18.75 13.18 13.81
N GLY A 71 17.51 13.09 13.35
CA GLY A 71 16.91 11.83 12.88
C GLY A 71 17.36 11.38 11.49
N THR A 72 18.14 12.19 10.75
CA THR A 72 18.73 11.76 9.48
C THR A 72 20.08 11.11 9.73
N THR A 73 20.21 9.84 9.35
CA THR A 73 21.47 9.12 9.33
C THR A 73 21.92 8.88 7.88
N GLU A 74 23.20 8.54 7.68
CA GLU A 74 23.72 8.13 6.37
C GLU A 74 22.93 6.95 5.78
N LEU A 75 22.43 6.06 6.66
CA LEU A 75 21.62 4.91 6.27
C LEU A 75 20.29 5.31 5.61
N HIS A 76 19.64 6.40 6.06
CA HIS A 76 18.45 6.94 5.41
C HIS A 76 18.77 7.39 3.98
N GLY A 77 19.86 8.17 3.81
CA GLY A 77 20.29 8.63 2.49
C GLY A 77 20.68 7.46 1.54
N GLU A 78 21.24 6.39 2.09
CA GLU A 78 21.54 5.17 1.33
C GLU A 78 20.24 4.51 0.81
N LEU A 79 19.24 4.33 1.67
CA LEU A 79 17.93 3.78 1.29
C LEU A 79 17.23 4.66 0.26
N GLU A 80 17.24 5.98 0.44
CA GLU A 80 16.64 6.95 -0.49
C GLU A 80 17.25 6.83 -1.88
N ARG A 81 18.58 6.78 -1.98
CA ARG A 81 19.27 6.60 -3.28
C ARG A 81 18.95 5.25 -3.92
N GLU A 82 18.99 4.16 -3.14
CA GLU A 82 18.71 2.83 -3.68
C GLU A 82 17.25 2.65 -4.09
N LEU A 83 16.29 3.23 -3.38
CA LEU A 83 14.88 3.22 -3.78
C LEU A 83 14.66 4.02 -5.06
N ALA A 84 15.21 5.23 -5.15
CA ALA A 84 15.10 6.07 -6.33
C ALA A 84 15.66 5.34 -7.57
N ASP A 85 16.87 4.80 -7.47
CA ASP A 85 17.51 4.04 -8.55
C ASP A 85 16.71 2.78 -8.93
N PHE A 86 16.23 2.02 -7.93
CA PHE A 86 15.45 0.81 -8.19
C PHE A 86 14.14 1.11 -8.92
N CYS A 87 13.40 2.11 -8.49
CA CYS A 87 12.11 2.48 -9.08
C CYS A 87 12.25 3.34 -10.34
N GLY A 88 13.47 3.86 -10.63
CA GLY A 88 13.77 4.68 -11.82
C GLY A 88 13.32 6.13 -11.69
N PHE A 89 13.41 6.70 -10.49
CA PHE A 89 13.14 8.12 -10.21
C PHE A 89 14.43 8.87 -9.85
N GLU A 90 14.41 10.20 -9.99
CA GLU A 90 15.56 11.05 -9.72
C GLU A 90 15.92 11.08 -8.23
N SER A 91 14.91 11.10 -7.35
CA SER A 91 15.11 11.25 -5.91
C SER A 91 14.01 10.55 -5.11
N ALA A 92 14.30 10.28 -3.83
CA ALA A 92 13.35 9.72 -2.87
C ALA A 92 13.50 10.38 -1.50
N LEU A 93 12.42 10.37 -0.71
CA LEU A 93 12.37 10.84 0.67
C LEU A 93 11.70 9.80 1.55
N VAL A 94 12.43 9.27 2.54
CA VAL A 94 11.91 8.26 3.47
C VAL A 94 11.16 8.93 4.63
N LEU A 95 9.98 8.38 4.94
CA LEU A 95 9.10 8.79 6.05
C LEU A 95 8.79 7.59 6.97
N SER A 96 8.17 7.85 8.12
CA SER A 96 7.87 6.86 9.15
C SER A 96 6.85 5.78 8.73
N SER A 97 6.05 6.04 7.72
CA SER A 97 5.07 5.09 7.17
C SER A 97 4.62 5.49 5.77
N GLY A 98 4.03 4.54 5.00
CA GLY A 98 3.35 4.85 3.75
C GLY A 98 2.17 5.81 3.94
N TYR A 99 1.48 5.73 5.09
CA TYR A 99 0.44 6.68 5.45
C TYR A 99 0.98 8.12 5.53
N ALA A 100 2.12 8.31 6.24
CA ALA A 100 2.79 9.61 6.35
C ALA A 100 3.30 10.11 4.99
N ALA A 101 3.79 9.21 4.12
CA ALA A 101 4.22 9.53 2.77
C ALA A 101 3.07 10.08 1.91
N ASN A 102 1.90 9.44 1.96
CA ASN A 102 0.69 9.92 1.28
C ASN A 102 0.25 11.29 1.78
N LEU A 103 0.18 11.48 3.10
CA LEU A 103 -0.12 12.79 3.67
C LEU A 103 0.89 13.85 3.23
N ALA A 104 2.20 13.53 3.25
CA ALA A 104 3.25 14.44 2.81
C ALA A 104 3.05 14.88 1.37
N ALA A 105 2.91 13.93 0.45
CA ALA A 105 2.78 14.19 -0.98
C ALA A 105 1.52 15.03 -1.28
N VAL A 106 0.35 14.58 -0.81
CA VAL A 106 -0.92 15.26 -1.15
C VAL A 106 -1.00 16.65 -0.51
N THR A 107 -0.64 16.78 0.78
CA THR A 107 -0.79 18.09 1.47
C THR A 107 0.21 19.15 1.01
N ALA A 108 1.43 18.74 0.63
CA ALA A 108 2.46 19.67 0.20
C ALA A 108 2.31 20.06 -1.29
N LEU A 109 1.80 19.15 -2.12
CA LEU A 109 1.67 19.38 -3.56
C LEU A 109 0.27 19.90 -3.98
N ALA A 110 -0.65 20.06 -3.03
CA ALA A 110 -1.96 20.66 -3.24
C ALA A 110 -2.11 21.97 -2.43
N PRO A 111 -1.49 23.08 -2.87
CA PRO A 111 -1.53 24.35 -2.17
C PRO A 111 -2.94 24.96 -2.17
N PHE A 112 -3.10 26.09 -1.47
CA PHE A 112 -4.35 26.85 -1.48
C PHE A 112 -4.74 27.25 -2.91
N GLY A 113 -6.01 27.03 -3.25
CA GLY A 113 -6.55 27.33 -4.59
C GLY A 113 -6.28 26.26 -5.65
N SER A 114 -5.63 25.14 -5.30
CA SER A 114 -5.49 24.00 -6.22
C SER A 114 -6.73 23.12 -6.28
N LEU A 115 -6.83 22.32 -7.34
CA LEU A 115 -7.78 21.22 -7.45
C LEU A 115 -7.07 19.88 -7.18
N VAL A 116 -7.67 19.05 -6.31
CA VAL A 116 -7.28 17.66 -6.10
C VAL A 116 -8.37 16.76 -6.68
N VAL A 117 -8.06 16.04 -7.75
CA VAL A 117 -8.97 15.04 -8.34
C VAL A 117 -8.64 13.67 -7.77
N SER A 118 -9.53 13.13 -6.94
CA SER A 118 -9.30 11.89 -6.19
C SER A 118 -10.18 10.76 -6.70
N ASP A 119 -9.58 9.60 -6.98
CA ASP A 119 -10.33 8.36 -7.29
C ASP A 119 -11.20 7.94 -6.09
N ALA A 120 -12.42 7.47 -6.36
CA ALA A 120 -13.37 7.02 -5.35
C ALA A 120 -12.91 5.76 -4.59
N GLY A 121 -12.01 4.97 -5.17
CA GLY A 121 -11.44 3.74 -4.60
C GLY A 121 -10.20 3.96 -3.75
N ASN A 122 -9.69 5.18 -3.65
CA ASN A 122 -8.43 5.50 -2.98
C ASN A 122 -8.35 5.02 -1.53
N HIS A 123 -7.14 4.64 -1.14
CA HIS A 123 -6.82 4.29 0.24
C HIS A 123 -7.10 5.45 1.21
N ALA A 124 -7.47 5.12 2.45
CA ALA A 124 -7.82 6.10 3.49
C ALA A 124 -6.76 7.19 3.70
N SER A 125 -5.48 6.89 3.55
CA SER A 125 -4.40 7.87 3.70
C SER A 125 -4.40 8.94 2.60
N LEU A 126 -4.74 8.57 1.36
CA LEU A 126 -4.93 9.53 0.26
C LEU A 126 -6.17 10.40 0.51
N ILE A 127 -7.28 9.79 0.94
CA ILE A 127 -8.50 10.50 1.31
C ILE A 127 -8.22 11.51 2.44
N ASP A 128 -7.48 11.10 3.48
CA ASP A 128 -7.13 11.99 4.58
C ASP A 128 -6.12 13.06 4.14
N GLY A 129 -5.20 12.73 3.25
CA GLY A 129 -4.34 13.71 2.57
C GLY A 129 -5.15 14.77 1.83
N CYS A 130 -6.16 14.37 1.05
CA CYS A 130 -7.06 15.28 0.37
C CYS A 130 -7.85 16.16 1.34
N ARG A 131 -8.34 15.61 2.46
CA ARG A 131 -9.04 16.38 3.50
C ARG A 131 -8.16 17.41 4.20
N LEU A 132 -6.89 17.10 4.38
CA LEU A 132 -5.90 17.97 5.02
C LEU A 132 -5.26 18.96 4.05
N ALA A 133 -5.34 18.71 2.74
CA ALA A 133 -4.87 19.63 1.72
C ALA A 133 -5.63 20.94 1.74
N ARG A 134 -4.98 22.00 1.25
CA ARG A 134 -5.59 23.35 1.19
C ARG A 134 -6.32 23.60 -0.13
N GLY A 135 -6.27 22.65 -1.05
CA GLY A 135 -6.98 22.64 -2.32
C GLY A 135 -8.44 22.18 -2.17
N THR A 136 -9.22 22.36 -3.23
CA THR A 136 -10.56 21.78 -3.34
C THR A 136 -10.46 20.35 -3.84
N THR A 137 -11.10 19.40 -3.14
CA THR A 137 -11.11 18.00 -3.56
C THR A 137 -12.38 17.69 -4.36
N GLN A 138 -12.21 17.10 -5.54
CA GLN A 138 -13.26 16.51 -6.34
C GLN A 138 -13.04 15.01 -6.46
N VAL A 139 -14.00 14.22 -5.98
CA VAL A 139 -13.97 12.77 -6.12
C VAL A 139 -14.57 12.39 -7.47
N VAL A 140 -13.89 11.51 -8.20
CA VAL A 140 -14.31 10.99 -9.51
C VAL A 140 -14.56 9.48 -9.45
N PRO A 141 -15.33 8.93 -10.41
CA PRO A 141 -15.54 7.49 -10.51
C PRO A 141 -14.23 6.71 -10.54
N HIS A 142 -14.28 5.51 -9.97
CA HIS A 142 -13.14 4.62 -9.84
C HIS A 142 -12.53 4.23 -11.19
N ALA A 143 -11.19 4.34 -11.27
CA ALA A 143 -10.38 3.97 -12.43
C ALA A 143 -10.84 4.62 -13.76
N ASP A 144 -11.32 5.86 -13.74
CA ASP A 144 -11.88 6.57 -14.89
C ASP A 144 -11.02 7.79 -15.30
N PRO A 145 -10.07 7.63 -16.27
CA PRO A 145 -9.26 8.74 -16.78
C PRO A 145 -10.06 9.84 -17.49
N ASP A 146 -11.23 9.51 -18.06
CA ASP A 146 -12.06 10.50 -18.74
C ASP A 146 -12.77 11.41 -17.74
N ALA A 147 -13.20 10.84 -16.59
CA ALA A 147 -13.71 11.63 -15.49
C ALA A 147 -12.63 12.54 -14.88
N VAL A 148 -11.39 12.05 -14.75
CA VAL A 148 -10.23 12.86 -14.31
C VAL A 148 -9.99 14.01 -15.29
N ARG A 149 -9.92 13.73 -16.59
CA ARG A 149 -9.74 14.75 -17.65
C ARG A 149 -10.83 15.82 -17.59
N LYS A 150 -12.09 15.39 -17.47
CA LYS A 150 -13.24 16.30 -17.36
C LYS A 150 -13.13 17.20 -16.12
N ALA A 151 -12.77 16.64 -14.98
CA ALA A 151 -12.62 17.40 -13.73
C ALA A 151 -11.50 18.44 -13.84
N LEU A 152 -10.32 18.03 -14.36
CA LEU A 152 -9.18 18.94 -14.58
C LEU A 152 -9.51 20.08 -15.55
N GLY A 153 -10.26 19.79 -16.62
CA GLY A 153 -10.66 20.78 -17.62
C GLY A 153 -11.61 21.87 -17.12
N THR A 154 -12.14 21.76 -15.89
CA THR A 154 -12.99 22.78 -15.27
C THR A 154 -12.25 23.74 -14.34
N HIS A 155 -10.93 23.56 -14.17
CA HIS A 155 -10.12 24.30 -13.20
C HIS A 155 -9.02 25.09 -13.89
N GLU A 156 -8.88 26.35 -13.51
CA GLU A 156 -7.75 27.21 -13.91
C GLU A 156 -6.82 27.37 -12.69
N GLY A 157 -5.65 26.80 -12.75
CA GLY A 157 -4.66 26.88 -11.66
C GLY A 157 -3.96 25.54 -11.37
N PRO A 158 -3.17 25.47 -10.30
CA PRO A 158 -2.49 24.22 -9.93
C PRO A 158 -3.49 23.10 -9.69
N ALA A 159 -3.21 21.92 -10.23
CA ALA A 159 -4.06 20.75 -10.03
C ALA A 159 -3.23 19.48 -9.91
N VAL A 160 -3.74 18.51 -9.16
CA VAL A 160 -3.18 17.17 -9.05
C VAL A 160 -4.27 16.11 -9.12
N ALA A 161 -4.01 15.01 -9.82
CA ALA A 161 -4.81 13.81 -9.68
C ALA A 161 -4.14 12.85 -8.70
N VAL A 162 -4.95 12.11 -7.92
CA VAL A 162 -4.49 11.22 -6.86
C VAL A 162 -5.16 9.87 -7.01
N SER A 163 -4.38 8.77 -7.06
CA SER A 163 -4.89 7.41 -7.21
C SER A 163 -3.98 6.39 -6.52
N ASP A 164 -4.53 5.25 -6.04
CA ASP A 164 -3.74 4.05 -5.85
C ASP A 164 -3.31 3.51 -7.23
N THR A 165 -2.19 2.82 -7.31
CA THR A 165 -1.77 2.10 -8.53
C THR A 165 -2.44 0.72 -8.63
N VAL A 166 -2.59 0.07 -7.47
CA VAL A 166 -3.32 -1.18 -7.28
C VAL A 166 -4.19 -1.00 -6.04
N PHE A 167 -5.48 -1.16 -6.22
CA PHE A 167 -6.45 -0.93 -5.15
C PHE A 167 -6.47 -2.09 -4.15
N SER A 168 -6.40 -1.77 -2.88
CA SER A 168 -6.10 -2.70 -1.79
C SER A 168 -7.18 -3.75 -1.54
N VAL A 169 -8.41 -3.53 -1.99
CA VAL A 169 -9.57 -4.40 -1.71
C VAL A 169 -9.68 -5.54 -2.71
N ASP A 170 -9.72 -5.23 -3.99
CA ASP A 170 -9.90 -6.20 -5.07
C ASP A 170 -8.60 -6.54 -5.83
N GLY A 171 -7.57 -5.71 -5.67
CA GLY A 171 -6.28 -5.93 -6.31
C GLY A 171 -6.26 -5.55 -7.79
N ASP A 172 -7.25 -4.78 -8.24
CA ASP A 172 -7.34 -4.22 -9.58
C ASP A 172 -6.39 -3.04 -9.76
N ALA A 173 -5.88 -2.84 -10.97
CA ALA A 173 -4.90 -1.82 -11.30
C ALA A 173 -5.54 -0.57 -11.89
N ALA A 174 -5.04 0.61 -11.49
CA ALA A 174 -5.39 1.87 -12.10
C ALA A 174 -4.86 1.98 -13.54
N PRO A 175 -5.58 2.60 -14.46
CA PRO A 175 -5.14 2.84 -15.84
C PRO A 175 -4.12 4.00 -15.91
N LEU A 176 -2.92 3.82 -15.32
CA LEU A 176 -1.93 4.86 -15.07
C LEU A 176 -1.54 5.67 -16.32
N ALA A 177 -1.36 5.01 -17.47
CA ALA A 177 -1.05 5.71 -18.73
C ALA A 177 -2.18 6.66 -19.17
N GLY A 178 -3.43 6.29 -18.91
CA GLY A 178 -4.61 7.13 -19.14
C GLY A 178 -4.67 8.32 -18.20
N LEU A 179 -4.41 8.08 -16.90
CA LEU A 179 -4.39 9.12 -15.87
C LEU A 179 -3.27 10.13 -16.13
N ALA A 180 -2.05 9.66 -16.42
CA ALA A 180 -0.92 10.54 -16.73
C ALA A 180 -1.19 11.41 -17.98
N ARG A 181 -1.80 10.82 -19.01
CA ARG A 181 -2.21 11.58 -20.20
C ARG A 181 -3.24 12.66 -19.87
N ALA A 182 -4.29 12.30 -19.09
CA ALA A 182 -5.30 13.27 -18.67
C ALA A 182 -4.70 14.43 -17.86
N CYS A 183 -3.76 14.14 -16.96
CA CYS A 183 -3.03 15.16 -16.21
C CYS A 183 -2.20 16.07 -17.13
N ARG A 184 -1.42 15.49 -18.04
CA ARG A 184 -0.55 16.24 -18.97
C ARG A 184 -1.33 17.18 -19.88
N GLU A 185 -2.50 16.77 -20.38
CA GLU A 185 -3.39 17.60 -21.20
C GLU A 185 -3.83 18.89 -20.51
N HIS A 186 -3.81 18.93 -19.17
CA HIS A 186 -4.23 20.08 -18.35
C HIS A 186 -3.10 20.67 -17.49
N GLY A 187 -1.84 20.26 -17.70
CA GLY A 187 -0.71 20.74 -16.89
C GLY A 187 -0.80 20.40 -15.41
N ALA A 188 -1.48 19.29 -15.07
CA ALA A 188 -1.67 18.81 -13.70
C ALA A 188 -0.63 17.74 -13.35
N GLY A 189 -0.24 17.65 -12.06
CA GLY A 189 0.58 16.56 -11.55
C GLY A 189 -0.23 15.28 -11.28
N LEU A 190 0.44 14.14 -11.31
CA LEU A 190 -0.12 12.85 -10.93
C LEU A 190 0.59 12.30 -9.68
N ILE A 191 -0.15 12.09 -8.59
CA ILE A 191 0.34 11.46 -7.37
C ILE A 191 -0.26 10.06 -7.29
N VAL A 192 0.59 9.02 -7.22
CA VAL A 192 0.13 7.63 -7.14
C VAL A 192 0.72 6.89 -5.95
N ASP A 193 -0.14 6.13 -5.26
CA ASP A 193 0.27 5.22 -4.18
C ASP A 193 0.57 3.84 -4.76
N ASP A 194 1.86 3.47 -4.78
CA ASP A 194 2.33 2.18 -5.30
C ASP A 194 2.59 1.15 -4.17
N ALA A 195 1.88 1.25 -3.07
CA ALA A 195 2.04 0.37 -1.92
C ALA A 195 1.76 -1.12 -2.22
N HIS A 196 0.97 -1.41 -3.24
CA HIS A 196 0.65 -2.77 -3.70
C HIS A 196 1.34 -3.14 -5.02
N GLY A 197 2.04 -2.20 -5.68
CA GLY A 197 2.76 -2.43 -6.92
C GLY A 197 4.26 -2.64 -6.72
N LEU A 198 4.90 -1.90 -5.80
CA LEU A 198 6.32 -2.07 -5.48
C LEU A 198 6.61 -3.51 -5.02
N GLY A 199 7.61 -4.15 -5.64
CA GLY A 199 7.99 -5.54 -5.40
C GLY A 199 7.11 -6.56 -6.11
N VAL A 200 6.03 -6.12 -6.81
CA VAL A 200 5.06 -7.02 -7.47
C VAL A 200 4.96 -6.74 -8.96
N LEU A 201 4.78 -5.48 -9.35
CA LEU A 201 4.60 -5.05 -10.74
C LEU A 201 5.89 -4.43 -11.31
N GLY A 202 5.93 -4.31 -12.63
CA GLY A 202 7.12 -3.86 -13.35
C GLY A 202 8.18 -4.94 -13.45
N ASP A 203 9.20 -4.67 -14.25
CA ASP A 203 10.33 -5.57 -14.41
C ASP A 203 11.08 -5.71 -13.07
N GLY A 204 11.29 -6.95 -12.61
CA GLY A 204 11.92 -7.23 -11.32
C GLY A 204 11.21 -6.63 -10.09
N GLY A 205 9.93 -6.23 -10.21
CA GLY A 205 9.19 -5.64 -9.09
C GLY A 205 9.42 -4.13 -8.87
N ARG A 206 9.83 -3.39 -9.90
CA ARG A 206 10.13 -1.95 -9.82
C ARG A 206 8.90 -1.05 -9.66
N GLY A 207 7.70 -1.63 -9.60
CA GLY A 207 6.45 -0.94 -9.33
C GLY A 207 5.55 -0.74 -10.56
N ALA A 208 4.31 -0.38 -10.31
CA ALA A 208 3.32 -0.12 -11.35
C ALA A 208 3.66 1.09 -12.25
N PRO A 209 4.23 2.21 -11.74
CA PRO A 209 4.69 3.31 -12.59
C PRO A 209 5.76 2.88 -13.59
N HIS A 210 6.69 2.00 -13.18
CA HIS A 210 7.66 1.41 -14.11
C HIS A 210 6.97 0.55 -15.18
N ALA A 211 6.01 -0.28 -14.81
CA ALA A 211 5.24 -1.10 -15.76
C ALA A 211 4.46 -0.25 -16.77
N ALA A 212 4.02 0.94 -16.36
CA ALA A 212 3.26 1.88 -17.20
C ALA A 212 4.15 2.83 -18.02
N GLY A 213 5.49 2.73 -17.94
CA GLY A 213 6.43 3.63 -18.61
C GLY A 213 6.46 5.05 -18.05
N LEU A 214 6.11 5.21 -16.77
CA LEU A 214 6.05 6.50 -16.06
C LEU A 214 7.21 6.69 -15.07
N ALA A 215 8.15 5.75 -15.00
CA ALA A 215 9.34 5.91 -14.17
C ALA A 215 10.17 7.11 -14.66
N GLY A 216 10.53 8.01 -13.74
CA GLY A 216 11.27 9.23 -14.06
C GLY A 216 10.47 10.33 -14.76
N ASP A 217 9.17 10.16 -14.96
CA ASP A 217 8.29 11.19 -15.52
C ASP A 217 8.26 12.42 -14.58
N PRO A 218 8.57 13.64 -15.04
CA PRO A 218 8.65 14.84 -14.21
C PRO A 218 7.30 15.28 -13.62
N ASP A 219 6.18 14.82 -14.19
CA ASP A 219 4.84 15.15 -13.73
C ASP A 219 4.25 14.09 -12.80
N VAL A 220 5.02 13.04 -12.47
CA VAL A 220 4.58 11.90 -11.65
C VAL A 220 5.33 11.84 -10.33
N VAL A 221 4.58 11.78 -9.24
CA VAL A 221 5.07 11.56 -7.87
C VAL A 221 4.51 10.23 -7.37
N VAL A 222 5.37 9.38 -6.83
CA VAL A 222 5.00 8.05 -6.36
C VAL A 222 5.22 7.96 -4.86
N THR A 223 4.23 7.47 -4.15
CA THR A 223 4.41 7.06 -2.76
C THR A 223 4.49 5.55 -2.68
N VAL A 224 5.33 5.04 -1.79
CA VAL A 224 5.50 3.61 -1.55
C VAL A 224 5.48 3.30 -0.07
N THR A 225 5.20 2.05 0.27
CA THR A 225 5.39 1.54 1.63
C THR A 225 6.54 0.53 1.68
N LEU A 226 7.31 0.59 2.76
CA LEU A 226 8.36 -0.38 3.05
C LEU A 226 7.83 -1.59 3.86
N SER A 227 6.55 -1.53 4.28
CA SER A 227 5.93 -2.48 5.22
C SER A 227 5.21 -3.65 4.57
N LYS A 228 5.23 -3.75 3.25
CA LYS A 228 4.60 -4.85 2.48
C LYS A 228 5.68 -5.71 1.82
N SER A 229 5.91 -5.56 0.53
CA SER A 229 6.90 -6.35 -0.23
C SER A 229 8.31 -6.34 0.37
N LEU A 230 8.74 -5.23 0.97
CA LEU A 230 10.06 -5.12 1.58
C LEU A 230 10.11 -5.62 3.04
N GLY A 231 9.01 -6.16 3.58
CA GLY A 231 9.00 -6.84 4.89
C GLY A 231 9.45 -6.00 6.09
N SER A 232 9.46 -4.68 5.99
CA SER A 232 9.98 -3.74 6.98
C SER A 232 8.87 -2.85 7.59
N GLN A 233 9.18 -1.60 7.87
CA GLN A 233 8.28 -0.51 8.24
C GLN A 233 8.74 0.77 7.54
N GLY A 234 7.85 1.71 7.34
CA GLY A 234 8.14 2.99 6.74
C GLY A 234 7.42 3.21 5.43
N GLY A 235 7.70 4.33 4.81
CA GLY A 235 7.25 4.70 3.48
C GLY A 235 8.25 5.64 2.82
N ALA A 236 8.05 5.92 1.54
CA ALA A 236 8.84 6.92 0.85
C ALA A 236 7.99 7.63 -0.21
N VAL A 237 8.42 8.83 -0.56
CA VAL A 237 7.96 9.56 -1.75
C VAL A 237 9.10 9.57 -2.76
N LEU A 238 8.81 9.26 -4.02
CA LEU A 238 9.74 9.27 -5.14
C LEU A 238 9.25 10.26 -6.20
N GLY A 239 10.18 10.94 -6.86
CA GLY A 239 9.84 11.90 -7.89
C GLY A 239 11.03 12.76 -8.33
N PRO A 240 10.78 13.89 -9.00
CA PRO A 240 11.80 14.87 -9.34
C PRO A 240 12.49 15.44 -8.10
N ALA A 241 13.78 15.76 -8.18
CA ALA A 241 14.54 16.33 -7.07
C ALA A 241 13.90 17.61 -6.52
N ALA A 242 13.37 18.48 -7.38
CA ALA A 242 12.67 19.69 -6.97
C ALA A 242 11.42 19.42 -6.12
N VAL A 243 10.68 18.34 -6.39
CA VAL A 243 9.55 17.90 -5.57
C VAL A 243 10.03 17.42 -4.21
N ILE A 244 11.08 16.61 -4.18
CA ILE A 244 11.65 16.10 -2.92
C ILE A 244 12.18 17.25 -2.06
N ASP A 245 12.89 18.22 -2.63
CA ASP A 245 13.34 19.42 -1.92
C ASP A 245 12.17 20.23 -1.36
N HIS A 246 11.08 20.35 -2.14
CA HIS A 246 9.86 21.00 -1.65
C HIS A 246 9.24 20.26 -0.46
N LEU A 247 9.17 18.92 -0.50
CA LEU A 247 8.63 18.11 0.58
C LEU A 247 9.46 18.25 1.87
N VAL A 248 10.79 18.30 1.77
CA VAL A 248 11.70 18.53 2.91
C VAL A 248 11.37 19.84 3.63
N ASN A 249 10.93 20.87 2.89
CA ASN A 249 10.65 22.20 3.41
C ASN A 249 9.17 22.45 3.77
N ALA A 250 8.23 21.67 3.22
CA ALA A 250 6.80 21.95 3.32
C ALA A 250 5.97 20.80 3.94
N ALA A 251 6.42 19.56 3.83
CA ALA A 251 5.65 18.41 4.28
C ALA A 251 5.66 18.28 5.81
N ARG A 252 4.54 18.57 6.45
CA ARG A 252 4.42 18.54 7.92
C ARG A 252 4.68 17.17 8.53
N THR A 253 4.30 16.08 7.84
CA THR A 253 4.55 14.69 8.27
C THR A 253 6.00 14.24 8.07
N PHE A 254 6.85 15.10 7.52
CA PHE A 254 8.30 14.95 7.50
C PHE A 254 8.98 15.86 8.54
N ILE A 255 8.57 17.12 8.59
CA ILE A 255 9.20 18.14 9.44
C ILE A 255 8.99 17.85 10.94
N PHE A 256 7.77 17.42 11.31
CA PHE A 256 7.34 17.30 12.71
C PHE A 256 7.21 15.86 13.20
N ASP A 257 7.63 14.89 12.39
CA ASP A 257 7.65 13.48 12.78
C ASP A 257 9.08 13.03 13.11
N THR A 258 9.21 12.01 13.93
CA THR A 258 10.49 11.35 14.21
C THR A 258 10.92 10.53 13.00
N GLY A 259 12.20 10.56 12.66
CA GLY A 259 12.77 9.77 11.57
C GLY A 259 12.51 8.27 11.76
N LEU A 260 12.41 7.56 10.64
CA LEU A 260 12.26 6.10 10.65
C LEU A 260 13.40 5.43 11.44
N ALA A 261 13.08 4.44 12.26
CA ALA A 261 14.08 3.75 13.07
C ALA A 261 15.15 3.07 12.19
N PRO A 262 16.44 3.16 12.53
CA PRO A 262 17.53 2.56 11.74
C PRO A 262 17.34 1.08 11.46
N ALA A 263 16.79 0.31 12.39
CA ALA A 263 16.48 -1.10 12.19
C ALA A 263 15.51 -1.31 11.01
N ALA A 264 14.48 -0.48 10.89
CA ALA A 264 13.54 -0.57 9.77
C ALA A 264 14.19 -0.14 8.44
N VAL A 265 15.08 0.88 8.48
CA VAL A 265 15.84 1.28 7.28
C VAL A 265 16.76 0.15 6.81
N GLY A 266 17.50 -0.50 7.73
CA GLY A 266 18.39 -1.62 7.42
C GLY A 266 17.63 -2.84 6.89
N ALA A 267 16.46 -3.16 7.44
CA ALA A 267 15.59 -4.20 6.93
C ALA A 267 15.14 -3.90 5.48
N ALA A 268 14.68 -2.68 5.22
CA ALA A 268 14.23 -2.27 3.88
C ALA A 268 15.36 -2.33 2.84
N LEU A 269 16.58 -1.91 3.21
CA LEU A 269 17.77 -2.03 2.36
C LEU A 269 18.10 -3.50 2.06
N GLY A 270 18.11 -4.37 3.08
CA GLY A 270 18.33 -5.80 2.90
C GLY A 270 17.33 -6.42 1.93
N ALA A 271 16.04 -6.09 2.10
CA ALA A 271 14.97 -6.58 1.23
C ALA A 271 15.09 -6.06 -0.21
N LEU A 272 15.40 -4.78 -0.39
CA LEU A 272 15.57 -4.16 -1.71
C LEU A 272 16.74 -4.78 -2.48
N ARG A 273 17.87 -4.97 -1.81
CA ARG A 273 19.08 -5.61 -2.38
C ARG A 273 18.81 -7.07 -2.72
N LEU A 274 18.06 -7.79 -1.89
CA LEU A 274 17.65 -9.15 -2.18
C LEU A 274 16.75 -9.20 -3.42
N LEU A 275 15.75 -8.34 -3.52
CA LEU A 275 14.86 -8.26 -4.68
C LEU A 275 15.61 -7.95 -5.98
N ARG A 276 16.66 -7.10 -5.92
CA ARG A 276 17.55 -6.85 -7.08
C ARG A 276 18.28 -8.11 -7.55
N ARG A 277 18.68 -8.98 -6.63
CA ARG A 277 19.37 -10.24 -6.95
C ARG A 277 18.43 -11.37 -7.37
N GLU A 278 17.19 -11.32 -6.88
CA GLU A 278 16.16 -12.35 -7.08
C GLU A 278 14.88 -11.71 -7.68
N PRO A 279 14.98 -11.09 -8.88
CA PRO A 279 13.87 -10.36 -9.50
C PRO A 279 12.67 -11.23 -9.85
N GLU A 280 12.87 -12.54 -9.99
CA GLU A 280 11.84 -13.55 -10.25
C GLU A 280 10.81 -13.66 -9.12
N ARG A 281 11.12 -13.23 -7.89
CA ARG A 281 10.16 -13.18 -6.78
C ARG A 281 8.91 -12.38 -7.10
N ALA A 282 9.06 -11.26 -7.82
CA ALA A 282 7.94 -10.43 -8.25
C ALA A 282 7.01 -11.18 -9.22
N ALA A 283 7.57 -11.91 -10.16
CA ALA A 283 6.80 -12.76 -11.08
C ALA A 283 6.11 -13.90 -10.33
N ARG A 284 6.84 -14.55 -9.40
CA ARG A 284 6.30 -15.64 -8.60
C ARG A 284 5.10 -15.23 -7.75
N ALA A 285 5.11 -14.05 -7.14
CA ALA A 285 3.94 -13.54 -6.40
C ALA A 285 2.69 -13.43 -7.28
N ARG A 286 2.83 -12.95 -8.52
CA ARG A 286 1.73 -12.86 -9.50
C ARG A 286 1.26 -14.22 -9.99
N GLU A 287 2.17 -15.17 -10.19
CA GLU A 287 1.85 -16.56 -10.55
C GLU A 287 1.01 -17.22 -9.46
N VAL A 288 1.40 -17.05 -8.20
CA VAL A 288 0.64 -17.54 -7.03
C VAL A 288 -0.75 -16.91 -6.99
N ALA A 289 -0.86 -15.59 -7.24
CA ALA A 289 -2.16 -14.92 -7.29
C ALA A 289 -3.06 -15.50 -8.40
N THR A 290 -2.50 -15.72 -9.57
CA THR A 290 -3.21 -16.34 -10.70
C THR A 290 -3.63 -17.77 -10.38
N ALA A 291 -2.77 -18.56 -9.75
CA ALA A 291 -3.09 -19.94 -9.35
C ALA A 291 -4.22 -19.99 -8.32
N LEU A 292 -4.16 -19.13 -7.26
CA LEU A 292 -5.24 -19.01 -6.28
C LEU A 292 -6.56 -18.62 -6.94
N HIS A 293 -6.57 -17.58 -7.77
CA HIS A 293 -7.77 -17.14 -8.49
C HIS A 293 -8.36 -18.26 -9.34
N THR A 294 -7.54 -18.91 -10.17
CA THR A 294 -8.00 -19.95 -11.10
C THR A 294 -8.62 -21.12 -10.35
N ARG A 295 -7.99 -21.60 -9.29
CA ARG A 295 -8.47 -22.74 -8.51
C ARG A 295 -9.72 -22.39 -7.71
N LEU A 296 -9.77 -21.23 -7.04
CA LEU A 296 -10.96 -20.78 -6.31
C LEU A 296 -12.16 -20.60 -7.24
N THR A 297 -11.93 -20.11 -8.47
CA THR A 297 -12.98 -20.00 -9.49
C THR A 297 -13.45 -21.38 -9.96
N ALA A 298 -12.54 -22.34 -10.13
CA ALA A 298 -12.89 -23.72 -10.47
C ALA A 298 -13.74 -24.41 -9.40
N GLU A 299 -13.56 -24.05 -8.14
CA GLU A 299 -14.40 -24.48 -7.00
C GLU A 299 -15.76 -23.73 -6.92
N GLY A 300 -16.06 -22.89 -7.91
CA GLY A 300 -17.32 -22.14 -8.00
C GLY A 300 -17.40 -20.92 -7.06
N LEU A 301 -16.26 -20.41 -6.59
CA LEU A 301 -16.20 -19.19 -5.79
C LEU A 301 -16.12 -17.95 -6.68
N SER A 302 -16.75 -16.85 -6.26
CA SER A 302 -16.69 -15.56 -6.94
C SER A 302 -15.38 -14.84 -6.61
N ALA A 303 -14.26 -15.32 -7.17
CA ALA A 303 -12.95 -14.70 -7.03
C ALA A 303 -12.76 -13.63 -8.10
N VAL A 304 -12.22 -12.46 -7.69
CA VAL A 304 -11.87 -11.38 -8.61
C VAL A 304 -10.51 -11.68 -9.23
N ARG A 305 -10.38 -11.47 -10.54
CA ARG A 305 -9.10 -11.66 -11.24
C ARG A 305 -8.09 -10.62 -10.74
N PRO A 306 -6.93 -11.04 -10.23
CA PRO A 306 -5.93 -10.11 -9.72
C PRO A 306 -5.11 -9.49 -10.85
N ASP A 307 -4.80 -8.20 -10.74
CA ASP A 307 -3.78 -7.53 -11.58
C ASP A 307 -2.40 -7.53 -10.90
N ALA A 308 -2.36 -7.81 -9.60
CA ALA A 308 -1.13 -7.88 -8.80
C ALA A 308 -1.12 -9.13 -7.89
N ALA A 309 -0.82 -8.98 -6.61
CA ALA A 309 -0.70 -10.08 -5.65
C ALA A 309 -1.85 -10.15 -4.62
N VAL A 310 -2.98 -9.51 -4.89
CA VAL A 310 -4.18 -9.53 -4.05
C VAL A 310 -5.29 -10.29 -4.78
N VAL A 311 -5.89 -11.27 -4.11
CA VAL A 311 -7.05 -12.01 -4.62
C VAL A 311 -8.20 -11.82 -3.65
N SER A 312 -9.32 -11.27 -4.13
CA SER A 312 -10.54 -11.15 -3.33
C SER A 312 -11.58 -12.20 -3.73
N VAL A 313 -12.32 -12.69 -2.73
CA VAL A 313 -13.40 -13.67 -2.92
C VAL A 313 -14.66 -13.11 -2.26
N ARG A 314 -15.68 -12.83 -3.06
CA ARG A 314 -16.93 -12.22 -2.59
C ARG A 314 -17.66 -13.14 -1.64
N ALA A 315 -18.15 -12.58 -0.54
CA ALA A 315 -18.97 -13.28 0.44
C ALA A 315 -20.44 -12.84 0.33
N PRO A 316 -21.41 -13.72 0.59
CA PRO A 316 -22.84 -13.40 0.44
C PRO A 316 -23.34 -12.32 1.39
N SER A 317 -22.75 -12.18 2.58
CA SER A 317 -23.09 -11.16 3.57
C SER A 317 -21.92 -10.83 4.49
N PRO A 318 -21.97 -9.70 5.23
CA PRO A 318 -20.95 -9.36 6.21
C PRO A 318 -20.77 -10.43 7.31
N GLU A 319 -21.87 -11.01 7.80
CA GLU A 319 -21.88 -12.06 8.84
C GLU A 319 -21.24 -13.34 8.31
N ARG A 320 -21.55 -13.69 7.05
CA ARG A 320 -20.95 -14.87 6.42
C ARG A 320 -19.46 -14.68 6.20
N ALA A 321 -19.02 -13.50 5.77
CA ALA A 321 -17.59 -13.19 5.60
C ALA A 321 -16.82 -13.35 6.93
N VAL A 322 -17.39 -12.87 8.04
CA VAL A 322 -16.76 -12.98 9.37
C VAL A 322 -16.66 -14.44 9.82
N ARG A 323 -17.73 -15.22 9.66
CA ARG A 323 -17.71 -16.65 10.00
C ARG A 323 -16.73 -17.41 9.11
N TRP A 324 -16.80 -17.20 7.81
CA TRP A 324 -15.89 -17.84 6.86
C TRP A 324 -14.42 -17.60 7.20
N ALA A 325 -14.04 -16.35 7.51
CA ALA A 325 -12.67 -16.04 7.94
C ALA A 325 -12.30 -16.68 9.29
N ALA A 326 -13.26 -16.86 10.20
CA ALA A 326 -13.05 -17.55 11.48
C ALA A 326 -12.85 -19.06 11.25
N ASP A 327 -13.71 -19.68 10.46
CA ASP A 327 -13.63 -21.10 10.11
C ASP A 327 -12.31 -21.44 9.38
N CYS A 328 -11.88 -20.58 8.43
CA CYS A 328 -10.55 -20.69 7.81
C CYS A 328 -9.43 -20.64 8.86
N ARG A 329 -9.54 -19.76 9.84
CA ARG A 329 -8.52 -19.62 10.88
C ARG A 329 -8.47 -20.85 11.80
N GLU A 330 -9.62 -21.44 12.15
CA GLU A 330 -9.69 -22.70 12.92
C GLU A 330 -9.07 -23.86 12.14
N ALA A 331 -9.20 -23.83 10.81
CA ALA A 331 -8.56 -24.79 9.91
C ALA A 331 -7.08 -24.49 9.60
N GLY A 332 -6.45 -23.56 10.30
CA GLY A 332 -5.03 -23.27 10.17
C GLY A 332 -4.66 -22.22 9.10
N LEU A 333 -5.63 -21.51 8.52
CA LEU A 333 -5.41 -20.52 7.46
C LEU A 333 -5.83 -19.12 7.90
N ALA A 334 -4.90 -18.15 7.85
CA ALA A 334 -5.21 -16.74 8.09
C ALA A 334 -5.58 -16.03 6.77
N VAL A 335 -6.78 -15.44 6.71
CA VAL A 335 -7.26 -14.64 5.58
C VAL A 335 -7.80 -13.29 6.07
N GLY A 336 -7.74 -12.26 5.21
CA GLY A 336 -8.37 -10.97 5.48
C GLY A 336 -9.90 -11.07 5.33
N CYS A 337 -10.65 -10.34 6.18
CA CYS A 337 -12.09 -10.18 6.06
C CYS A 337 -12.42 -8.70 5.90
N PHE A 338 -12.86 -8.30 4.71
CA PHE A 338 -13.19 -6.94 4.34
C PHE A 338 -14.69 -6.80 4.19
N ARG A 339 -15.29 -5.80 4.86
CA ARG A 339 -16.73 -5.56 4.89
C ARG A 339 -17.03 -4.07 5.09
N PRO A 340 -18.26 -3.62 4.81
CA PRO A 340 -18.66 -2.26 5.13
C PRO A 340 -18.34 -1.86 6.57
N PRO A 341 -17.92 -0.60 6.84
CA PRO A 341 -17.75 0.50 5.88
C PRO A 341 -16.36 0.54 5.21
N SER A 342 -15.52 -0.50 5.36
CA SER A 342 -14.14 -0.51 4.82
C SER A 342 -14.08 -0.88 3.33
N VAL A 343 -15.21 -1.20 2.71
CA VAL A 343 -15.35 -1.52 1.28
C VAL A 343 -16.29 -0.51 0.63
N PRO A 344 -15.85 0.21 -0.43
CA PRO A 344 -16.62 1.29 -1.02
C PRO A 344 -17.90 0.82 -1.72
N ASP A 345 -17.88 -0.38 -2.30
CA ASP A 345 -19.01 -0.99 -3.03
C ASP A 345 -20.04 -1.71 -2.14
N GLY A 346 -19.81 -1.75 -0.82
CA GLY A 346 -20.68 -2.44 0.13
C GLY A 346 -20.62 -3.97 0.10
N VAL A 347 -19.81 -4.58 -0.77
CA VAL A 347 -19.70 -6.03 -0.92
C VAL A 347 -18.65 -6.60 0.02
N SER A 348 -19.05 -7.51 0.91
CA SER A 348 -18.12 -8.19 1.82
C SER A 348 -17.31 -9.26 1.08
N ARG A 349 -16.06 -9.47 1.51
CA ARG A 349 -15.15 -10.42 0.87
C ARG A 349 -14.08 -10.95 1.80
N LEU A 350 -13.58 -12.14 1.50
CA LEU A 350 -12.27 -12.55 1.95
C LEU A 350 -11.22 -11.96 1.04
N ARG A 351 -10.11 -11.51 1.60
CA ARG A 351 -8.97 -10.98 0.87
C ARG A 351 -7.75 -11.84 1.16
N LEU A 352 -7.15 -12.35 0.10
CA LEU A 352 -5.99 -13.21 0.14
C LEU A 352 -4.78 -12.48 -0.41
N THR A 353 -3.65 -12.68 0.23
CA THR A 353 -2.36 -12.21 -0.25
C THR A 353 -1.60 -13.37 -0.87
N ALA A 354 -1.27 -13.25 -2.13
CA ALA A 354 -0.36 -14.17 -2.79
C ALA A 354 1.08 -13.83 -2.38
N ARG A 355 1.79 -14.81 -1.83
CA ARG A 355 3.18 -14.67 -1.42
C ARG A 355 4.09 -15.49 -2.33
N ALA A 356 5.24 -14.91 -2.69
CA ALA A 356 6.19 -15.55 -3.59
C ALA A 356 6.80 -16.87 -3.04
N ASP A 357 6.82 -17.04 -1.72
CA ASP A 357 7.38 -18.20 -1.02
C ASP A 357 6.37 -19.34 -0.79
N LEU A 358 5.12 -19.21 -1.27
CA LEU A 358 4.13 -20.28 -1.12
C LEU A 358 4.48 -21.47 -2.03
N THR A 359 4.45 -22.67 -1.42
CA THR A 359 4.59 -23.92 -2.15
C THR A 359 3.28 -24.32 -2.82
N GLU A 360 3.34 -25.22 -3.77
CA GLU A 360 2.16 -25.75 -4.46
C GLU A 360 1.20 -26.42 -3.48
N GLU A 361 1.70 -27.22 -2.55
CA GLU A 361 0.91 -27.85 -1.49
C GLU A 361 0.18 -26.83 -0.60
N GLN A 362 0.84 -25.71 -0.28
CA GLN A 362 0.24 -24.64 0.50
C GLN A 362 -0.88 -23.92 -0.26
N ILE A 363 -0.72 -23.74 -1.58
CA ILE A 363 -1.76 -23.16 -2.44
C ILE A 363 -2.97 -24.10 -2.50
N GLU A 364 -2.75 -25.39 -2.71
CA GLU A 364 -3.81 -26.40 -2.71
C GLU A 364 -4.55 -26.45 -1.37
N HIS A 365 -3.81 -26.50 -0.27
CA HIS A 365 -4.38 -26.48 1.06
C HIS A 365 -5.24 -25.22 1.31
N ALA A 366 -4.75 -24.04 0.90
CA ALA A 366 -5.49 -22.79 1.07
C ALA A 366 -6.81 -22.81 0.29
N VAL A 367 -6.79 -23.28 -0.96
CA VAL A 367 -7.99 -23.40 -1.79
C VAL A 367 -9.00 -24.37 -1.17
N ASP A 368 -8.54 -25.53 -0.71
CA ASP A 368 -9.38 -26.55 -0.06
C ASP A 368 -10.05 -26.00 1.21
N VAL A 369 -9.28 -25.37 2.09
CA VAL A 369 -9.81 -24.75 3.33
C VAL A 369 -10.84 -23.67 3.02
N ILE A 370 -10.56 -22.77 2.07
CA ILE A 370 -11.49 -21.70 1.71
C ILE A 370 -12.78 -22.26 1.11
N SER A 371 -12.68 -23.26 0.24
CA SER A 371 -13.83 -23.82 -0.47
C SER A 371 -14.75 -24.62 0.46
N ARG A 372 -14.19 -25.38 1.39
CA ARG A 372 -15.00 -26.18 2.36
C ARG A 372 -15.72 -25.33 3.39
N ASN A 373 -15.22 -24.15 3.72
CA ASN A 373 -15.77 -23.28 4.76
C ASN A 373 -16.66 -22.14 4.21
N ARG A 374 -16.95 -22.14 2.91
CA ARG A 374 -17.78 -21.11 2.24
C ARG A 374 -19.21 -21.04 2.73
#